data_1b8a15401b01746303e0e5b7767ac784
#
_entry.id   1b8a15401b01746303e0e5b7767ac784
#
_cell.length_a   1.000
_cell.length_b   1.000
_cell.length_c   1.000
_cell.angle_alpha   90.00
_cell.angle_beta   90.00
_cell.angle_gamma   90.00
#
_symmetry.space_group_name_H-M   'P 1'
#
loop_
_entity.id
_entity.type
_entity.pdbx_description
1 polymer ?
#
loop_
_entity_poly.entity_id
_entity_poly.type
_entity_poly.pdbx_seq_one_letter_code
_entity_poly.pdbx_strand_id
1 'polypeptide(L)'
;MTTTLESYYLSKPEPYQSCLLALKDIILRVNPGIQHERKFQIPFFTYKNKKLGYLWLNQKKLMLGFCLDKSLQGDVAGVKPKDKYESFRIDPNADLPMDIIMEKLNYYLSRIDAG
;
A
#
# COMPACT_ATOMS: atom_id res chain seq x y z
N MET A 1 14.98 -18.48 9.10
CA MET A 1 15.59 -17.47 8.23
C MET A 1 14.60 -16.36 7.94
N THR A 2 15.06 -15.12 8.05
CA THR A 2 14.22 -13.97 7.76
C THR A 2 14.19 -13.72 6.25
N THR A 3 13.02 -13.52 5.67
CA THR A 3 12.90 -13.16 4.26
C THR A 3 13.33 -11.71 4.05
N THR A 4 13.56 -11.32 2.80
CA THR A 4 13.92 -9.92 2.49
C THR A 4 12.78 -8.96 2.86
N LEU A 5 11.52 -9.42 2.76
CA LEU A 5 10.36 -8.62 3.19
C LEU A 5 10.34 -8.46 4.70
N GLU A 6 10.53 -9.54 5.44
CA GLU A 6 10.58 -9.48 6.89
C GLU A 6 11.70 -8.56 7.35
N SER A 7 12.86 -8.64 6.71
CA SER A 7 13.99 -7.77 7.03
C SER A 7 13.65 -6.29 6.84
N TYR A 8 12.89 -5.96 5.82
CA TYR A 8 12.45 -4.58 5.61
C TYR A 8 11.67 -4.07 6.82
N TYR A 9 10.67 -4.82 7.27
CA TYR A 9 9.85 -4.41 8.41
C TYR A 9 10.65 -4.37 9.71
N LEU A 10 11.41 -5.43 9.97
CA LEU A 10 12.12 -5.58 11.24
C LEU A 10 13.29 -4.62 11.38
N SER A 11 13.77 -4.06 10.28
CA SER A 11 14.86 -3.08 10.32
C SER A 11 14.40 -1.66 10.67
N LYS A 12 13.09 -1.42 10.68
CA LYS A 12 12.57 -0.08 10.92
C LYS A 12 12.37 0.17 12.42
N PRO A 13 12.62 1.42 12.88
CA PRO A 13 12.42 1.74 14.29
C PRO A 13 10.93 1.87 14.62
N GLU A 14 10.61 1.76 15.90
CA GLU A 14 9.28 2.09 16.37
C GLU A 14 9.10 3.62 16.40
N PRO A 15 7.89 4.13 16.20
CA PRO A 15 6.63 3.39 16.02
C PRO A 15 6.37 2.92 14.58
N TYR A 16 7.29 3.12 13.67
CA TYR A 16 7.11 2.81 12.26
C TYR A 16 6.99 1.31 12.01
N GLN A 17 7.78 0.50 12.69
CA GLN A 17 7.75 -0.94 12.51
C GLN A 17 6.36 -1.51 12.81
N SER A 18 5.80 -1.20 13.96
CA SER A 18 4.46 -1.68 14.33
C SER A 18 3.39 -1.18 13.38
N CYS A 19 3.49 0.06 12.95
CA CYS A 19 2.52 0.65 12.02
C CYS A 19 2.58 -0.04 10.65
N LEU A 20 3.78 -0.27 10.13
CA LEU A 20 3.98 -0.97 8.86
C LEU A 20 3.42 -2.38 8.91
N LEU A 21 3.67 -3.11 10.00
CA LEU A 21 3.16 -4.47 10.17
C LEU A 21 1.64 -4.49 10.25
N ALA A 22 1.04 -3.50 10.94
CA ALA A 22 -0.41 -3.39 11.01
C ALA A 22 -1.02 -3.12 9.63
N LEU A 23 -0.44 -2.20 8.86
CA LEU A 23 -0.90 -1.90 7.50
C LEU A 23 -0.80 -3.11 6.59
N LYS A 24 0.31 -3.85 6.68
CA LYS A 24 0.50 -5.09 5.92
C LYS A 24 -0.63 -6.07 6.22
N ASP A 25 -0.92 -6.29 7.49
CA ASP A 25 -1.97 -7.23 7.90
C ASP A 25 -3.35 -6.81 7.41
N ILE A 26 -3.67 -5.52 7.50
CA ILE A 26 -4.94 -4.97 7.02
C ILE A 26 -5.10 -5.26 5.52
N ILE A 27 -4.08 -4.93 4.74
CA ILE A 27 -4.13 -5.10 3.28
C ILE A 27 -4.30 -6.57 2.91
N LEU A 28 -3.53 -7.46 3.52
CA LEU A 28 -3.56 -8.87 3.18
C LEU A 28 -4.86 -9.55 3.60
N ARG A 29 -5.54 -9.03 4.63
CA ARG A 29 -6.82 -9.59 5.09
C ARG A 29 -8.00 -9.19 4.24
N VAL A 30 -7.89 -8.14 3.44
CA VAL A 30 -9.01 -7.66 2.62
C VAL A 30 -9.38 -8.68 1.55
N ASN A 31 -8.39 -9.33 0.95
CA ASN A 31 -8.64 -10.31 -0.10
C ASN A 31 -7.52 -11.35 -0.11
N PRO A 32 -7.85 -12.66 -0.06
CA PRO A 32 -6.82 -13.71 -0.04
C PRO A 32 -6.01 -13.80 -1.33
N GLY A 33 -6.47 -13.18 -2.41
CA GLY A 33 -5.73 -13.13 -3.67
C GLY A 33 -4.64 -12.09 -3.72
N ILE A 34 -4.54 -11.21 -2.72
CA ILE A 34 -3.48 -10.21 -2.66
C ILE A 34 -2.18 -10.90 -2.30
N GLN A 35 -1.15 -10.67 -3.12
CA GLN A 35 0.19 -11.18 -2.89
C GLN A 35 1.09 -10.07 -2.39
N HIS A 36 2.07 -10.45 -1.56
CA HIS A 36 2.98 -9.52 -0.91
C HIS A 36 4.39 -9.86 -1.36
N GLU A 37 5.06 -8.89 -2.01
CA GLU A 37 6.39 -9.13 -2.55
C GLU A 37 7.25 -7.87 -2.42
N ARG A 38 8.56 -8.02 -2.61
CA ARG A 38 9.48 -6.89 -2.57
C ARG A 38 9.82 -6.47 -4.00
N LYS A 39 9.50 -5.20 -4.32
CA LYS A 39 9.88 -4.57 -5.59
C LYS A 39 10.45 -3.19 -5.28
N PHE A 40 11.46 -2.78 -6.05
CA PHE A 40 12.12 -1.49 -5.84
C PHE A 40 12.58 -1.31 -4.39
N GLN A 41 12.97 -2.42 -3.75
CA GLN A 41 13.48 -2.48 -2.38
C GLN A 41 12.46 -2.07 -1.30
N ILE A 42 11.16 -2.08 -1.64
CA ILE A 42 10.09 -1.79 -0.68
C ILE A 42 8.99 -2.85 -0.80
N PRO A 43 8.12 -2.99 0.24
CA PRO A 43 7.00 -3.92 0.16
C PRO A 43 5.97 -3.47 -0.87
N PHE A 44 5.62 -4.37 -1.78
CA PHE A 44 4.58 -4.16 -2.78
C PHE A 44 3.49 -5.20 -2.60
N PHE A 45 2.27 -4.81 -2.95
CA PHE A 45 1.12 -5.69 -2.95
C PHE A 45 0.62 -5.81 -4.38
N THR A 46 0.38 -7.04 -4.82
CA THR A 46 -0.13 -7.32 -6.16
C THR A 46 -1.41 -8.13 -6.07
N TYR A 47 -2.25 -8.00 -7.09
CA TYR A 47 -3.50 -8.72 -7.18
C TYR A 47 -3.71 -9.09 -8.65
N LYS A 48 -3.90 -10.38 -8.93
CA LYS A 48 -4.04 -10.90 -10.29
C LYS A 48 -2.91 -10.42 -11.21
N ASN A 49 -1.69 -10.47 -10.70
CA ASN A 49 -0.45 -10.04 -11.39
C ASN A 49 -0.39 -8.56 -11.73
N LYS A 50 -1.26 -7.75 -11.13
CA LYS A 50 -1.24 -6.29 -11.30
C LYS A 50 -0.83 -5.63 -10.01
N LYS A 51 -0.11 -4.53 -10.10
CA LYS A 51 0.32 -3.77 -8.93
C LYS A 51 -0.89 -3.13 -8.26
N LEU A 52 -1.08 -3.41 -6.98
CA LEU A 52 -2.15 -2.82 -6.18
C LEU A 52 -1.65 -1.60 -5.41
N GLY A 53 -0.55 -1.75 -4.69
CA GLY A 53 -0.03 -0.69 -3.86
C GLY A 53 1.29 -1.02 -3.22
N TYR A 54 1.76 -0.13 -2.36
CA TYR A 54 3.05 -0.29 -1.68
C TYR A 54 3.05 0.39 -0.33
N LEU A 55 4.00 -0.02 0.51
CA LEU A 55 4.33 0.66 1.77
C LEU A 55 5.75 1.18 1.67
N TRP A 56 5.99 2.42 2.10
CA TRP A 56 7.29 3.04 1.99
C TRP A 56 7.56 3.92 3.21
N LEU A 57 8.72 3.73 3.80
CA LEU A 57 9.20 4.59 4.86
C LEU A 57 10.48 5.27 4.40
N ASN A 58 10.42 6.58 4.21
CA ASN A 58 11.58 7.42 3.88
C ASN A 58 11.82 8.38 5.03
N GLN A 59 12.89 8.13 5.79
CA GLN A 59 13.18 8.87 7.02
C GLN A 59 11.98 8.77 7.98
N LYS A 60 11.30 9.88 8.24
CA LYS A 60 10.14 9.91 9.15
C LYS A 60 8.81 9.97 8.42
N LYS A 61 8.82 9.77 7.09
CA LYS A 61 7.61 9.79 6.28
C LYS A 61 7.19 8.36 5.96
N LEU A 62 6.10 7.93 6.56
CA LEU A 62 5.48 6.63 6.27
C LEU A 62 4.36 6.85 5.26
N MET A 63 4.49 6.20 4.10
CA MET A 63 3.55 6.37 3.00
C MET A 63 2.86 5.06 2.66
N LEU A 64 1.56 5.13 2.46
CA LEU A 64 0.77 4.06 1.85
C LEU A 64 0.39 4.53 0.45
N GLY A 65 0.81 3.81 -0.58
CA GLY A 65 0.55 4.17 -1.96
C GLY A 65 -0.31 3.14 -2.66
N PHE A 66 -1.09 3.59 -3.63
CA PHE A 66 -1.85 2.74 -4.54
C PHE A 66 -1.38 2.99 -5.96
N CYS A 67 -1.28 1.93 -6.75
CA CYS A 67 -0.84 2.04 -8.14
C CYS A 67 -2.04 2.33 -9.03
N LEU A 68 -1.91 3.33 -9.89
CA LEU A 68 -2.96 3.73 -10.82
C LEU A 68 -2.74 3.05 -12.17
N ASP A 69 -3.82 2.48 -12.70
CA ASP A 69 -3.89 2.08 -14.09
C ASP A 69 -4.16 3.32 -14.95
N LYS A 70 -3.77 3.28 -16.21
CA LYS A 70 -4.07 4.37 -17.16
C LYS A 70 -5.55 4.71 -17.21
N SER A 71 -6.41 3.70 -17.09
CA SER A 71 -7.86 3.90 -17.13
C SER A 71 -8.38 4.65 -15.90
N LEU A 72 -7.60 4.73 -14.83
CA LEU A 72 -8.00 5.41 -13.61
C LEU A 72 -7.44 6.82 -13.48
N GLN A 73 -6.49 7.17 -14.34
CA GLN A 73 -5.87 8.50 -14.29
C GLN A 73 -6.91 9.57 -14.57
N GLY A 74 -7.02 10.53 -13.66
CA GLY A 74 -7.99 11.60 -13.75
C GLY A 74 -9.33 11.31 -13.09
N ASP A 75 -9.61 10.04 -12.76
CA ASP A 75 -10.86 9.64 -12.10
C ASP A 75 -10.79 9.73 -10.58
N VAL A 76 -9.59 9.77 -10.03
CA VAL A 76 -9.39 9.79 -8.58
C VAL A 76 -9.19 11.23 -8.12
N ALA A 77 -10.00 11.66 -7.15
CA ALA A 77 -9.94 13.02 -6.63
C ALA A 77 -8.56 13.32 -6.02
N GLY A 78 -8.00 14.48 -6.38
CA GLY A 78 -6.72 14.91 -5.84
C GLY A 78 -5.50 14.34 -6.57
N VAL A 79 -5.71 13.47 -7.57
CA VAL A 79 -4.63 12.87 -8.35
C VAL A 79 -4.61 13.50 -9.75
N LYS A 80 -3.43 13.95 -10.17
CA LYS A 80 -3.27 14.52 -11.51
C LYS A 80 -3.27 13.39 -12.54
N PRO A 81 -3.79 13.63 -13.78
CA PRO A 81 -3.89 12.57 -14.79
C PRO A 81 -2.58 11.87 -15.13
N LYS A 82 -1.44 12.54 -14.96
CA LYS A 82 -0.12 11.97 -15.25
C LYS A 82 0.52 11.23 -14.09
N ASP A 83 -0.07 11.29 -12.90
CA ASP A 83 0.47 10.60 -11.73
C ASP A 83 0.23 9.10 -11.86
N LYS A 84 1.24 8.31 -11.49
CA LYS A 84 1.16 6.85 -11.54
C LYS A 84 0.70 6.26 -10.22
N TYR A 85 0.68 7.03 -9.16
CA TYR A 85 0.40 6.57 -7.81
C TYR A 85 -0.47 7.58 -7.08
N GLU A 86 -1.35 7.04 -6.25
CA GLU A 86 -2.07 7.83 -5.25
C GLU A 86 -1.48 7.44 -3.90
N SER A 87 -0.96 8.41 -3.14
CA SER A 87 -0.29 8.10 -1.88
C SER A 87 -0.81 8.94 -0.74
N PHE A 88 -0.77 8.37 0.46
CA PHE A 88 -1.20 9.00 1.70
C PHE A 88 -0.09 8.90 2.72
N ARG A 89 0.15 9.99 3.44
CA ARG A 89 1.06 9.94 4.58
C ARG A 89 0.31 9.37 5.78
N ILE A 90 0.92 8.37 6.43
CA ILE A 90 0.35 7.74 7.62
C ILE A 90 1.13 8.20 8.83
N ASP A 91 0.42 8.68 9.86
CA ASP A 91 1.03 9.04 11.14
C ASP A 91 1.04 7.80 12.04
N PRO A 92 2.24 7.26 12.37
CA PRO A 92 2.31 6.05 13.19
C PRO A 92 1.88 6.26 14.65
N ASN A 93 1.76 7.51 15.09
CA ASN A 93 1.34 7.83 16.45
C ASN A 93 -0.16 8.15 16.56
N ALA A 94 -0.88 8.11 15.44
CA ALA A 94 -2.32 8.36 15.39
C ALA A 94 -3.06 7.09 15.01
N ASP A 95 -4.37 7.08 15.21
CA ASP A 95 -5.20 5.98 14.74
C ASP A 95 -5.12 5.88 13.22
N LEU A 96 -5.09 4.64 12.72
CA LEU A 96 -5.07 4.41 11.28
C LEU A 96 -6.40 4.86 10.66
N PRO A 97 -6.36 5.57 9.50
CA PRO A 97 -7.59 6.00 8.83
C PRO A 97 -8.25 4.82 8.10
N MET A 98 -8.83 3.91 8.87
CA MET A 98 -9.37 2.64 8.37
C MET A 98 -10.40 2.83 7.29
N ASP A 99 -11.30 3.82 7.43
CA ASP A 99 -12.35 4.07 6.44
C ASP A 99 -11.77 4.38 5.07
N ILE A 100 -10.75 5.24 5.04
CA ILE A 100 -10.09 5.63 3.79
C ILE A 100 -9.31 4.45 3.21
N ILE A 101 -8.58 3.73 4.06
CA ILE A 101 -7.79 2.58 3.63
C ILE A 101 -8.68 1.52 3.00
N MET A 102 -9.78 1.16 3.67
CA MET A 102 -10.71 0.14 3.18
C MET A 102 -11.42 0.59 1.91
N GLU A 103 -11.84 1.85 1.85
CA GLU A 103 -12.48 2.41 0.66
C GLU A 103 -11.56 2.32 -0.55
N LYS A 104 -10.29 2.73 -0.39
CA LYS A 104 -9.34 2.71 -1.50
C LYS A 104 -8.97 1.29 -1.90
N LEU A 105 -8.76 0.39 -0.95
CA LEU A 105 -8.47 -1.01 -1.26
C LEU A 105 -9.60 -1.63 -2.07
N ASN A 106 -10.84 -1.46 -1.63
CA ASN A 106 -11.99 -2.00 -2.33
C ASN A 106 -12.14 -1.38 -3.72
N TYR A 107 -11.90 -0.10 -3.84
CA TYR A 107 -11.97 0.60 -5.13
C TYR A 107 -10.96 0.02 -6.13
N TYR A 108 -9.68 -0.07 -5.73
CA TYR A 108 -8.64 -0.55 -6.65
C TYR A 108 -8.78 -2.04 -6.96
N LEU A 109 -9.19 -2.84 -5.99
CA LEU A 109 -9.47 -4.25 -6.23
C LEU A 109 -10.61 -4.43 -7.23
N SER A 110 -11.68 -3.64 -7.10
CA SER A 110 -12.81 -3.67 -8.04
C SER A 110 -12.38 -3.31 -9.46
N ARG A 111 -11.50 -2.33 -9.59
CA ARG A 111 -11.01 -1.90 -10.91
C ARG A 111 -10.15 -2.98 -11.55
N ILE A 112 -9.32 -3.65 -10.77
CA ILE A 112 -8.53 -4.77 -11.27
C ILE A 112 -9.44 -5.93 -11.70
N ASP A 113 -10.46 -6.24 -10.90
CA ASP A 113 -11.42 -7.28 -11.23
C ASP A 113 -12.22 -6.97 -12.49
N ALA A 114 -12.53 -5.70 -12.73
CA ALA A 114 -13.28 -5.28 -13.92
C ALA A 114 -12.43 -5.26 -15.18
N GLY A 115 -11.12 -5.18 -15.04
CA GLY A 115 -10.17 -5.17 -16.15
C GLY A 115 -9.61 -6.55 -16.40
#